data_64dabbb2b6f33f29ac70cb0d94386417
#
_entry.id   64dabbb2b6f33f29ac70cb0d94386417
#
_cell.length_a   1.000
_cell.length_b   1.000
_cell.length_c   1.000
_cell.angle_alpha   90.00
_cell.angle_beta   90.00
_cell.angle_gamma   90.00
#
_symmetry.space_group_name_H-M   'P 1'
#
loop_
_entity.id
_entity.type
_entity.pdbx_description
1 polymer ?
#
loop_
_entity_poly.entity_id
_entity_poly.type
_entity_poly.pdbx_seq_one_letter_code
_entity_poly.pdbx_strand_id
1 'polypeptide(L)'
;MNKLDMQVLFRSRWKMGNGGEEMLKDLLEDERILSSMRPVAVYGYFPVYRDGADLILNNDVRWEFPELKGKIISEYYKTKEEGGDFIPLTAVTVGEKAVALSKEMYQKNDYAEYFLLYGLAAECTETLASIVNQRINKELGITKSLRCSFGYPACPDLSYQGPLLQLLKSERISLSLSISNQLIPEFSTTAFILHNI
;
A
#
# COMPACT_ATOMS: atom_id res chain seq x y z
N MET A 1 12.08 -12.36 0.69
CA MET A 1 13.00 -11.36 0.11
C MET A 1 13.50 -11.67 -1.30
N ASN A 2 13.30 -12.85 -1.90
CA ASN A 2 13.78 -13.20 -3.26
C ASN A 2 13.11 -12.50 -4.45
N LYS A 3 12.38 -11.39 -4.27
CA LYS A 3 11.70 -10.64 -5.35
C LYS A 3 12.03 -9.15 -5.40
N LEU A 4 12.93 -8.66 -4.55
CA LEU A 4 13.46 -7.32 -4.75
C LEU A 4 14.47 -7.41 -5.91
N ASP A 5 14.14 -6.79 -7.02
CA ASP A 5 15.12 -6.57 -8.07
C ASP A 5 16.05 -5.44 -7.62
N MET A 6 17.18 -5.85 -7.06
CA MET A 6 18.18 -4.98 -6.46
C MET A 6 18.75 -3.97 -7.45
N GLN A 7 18.93 -4.37 -8.72
CA GLN A 7 19.45 -3.47 -9.74
C GLN A 7 18.44 -2.37 -10.12
N VAL A 8 17.14 -2.72 -10.18
CA VAL A 8 16.07 -1.74 -10.42
C VAL A 8 15.96 -0.79 -9.23
N LEU A 9 16.06 -1.30 -8.00
CA LEU A 9 16.02 -0.48 -6.80
C LEU A 9 17.11 0.61 -6.82
N PHE A 10 18.36 0.23 -7.03
CA PHE A 10 19.48 1.17 -6.96
C PHE A 10 19.57 2.11 -8.15
N ARG A 11 19.46 1.59 -9.35
CA ARG A 11 19.69 2.39 -10.55
C ARG A 11 18.52 3.29 -10.91
N SER A 12 17.27 2.79 -10.77
CA SER A 12 16.11 3.54 -11.21
C SER A 12 15.40 4.32 -10.10
N ARG A 13 15.30 3.77 -8.90
CA ARG A 13 14.58 4.41 -7.80
C ARG A 13 15.47 5.25 -6.89
N TRP A 14 16.58 4.70 -6.42
CA TRP A 14 17.46 5.42 -5.51
C TRP A 14 18.55 6.22 -6.23
N LYS A 15 18.75 6.00 -7.54
CA LYS A 15 19.76 6.67 -8.37
C LYS A 15 21.18 6.60 -7.77
N MET A 16 21.46 5.56 -7.03
CA MET A 16 22.76 5.31 -6.42
C MET A 16 23.70 4.73 -7.48
N GLY A 17 24.95 5.24 -7.53
CA GLY A 17 25.99 4.71 -8.41
C GLY A 17 26.49 3.32 -7.95
N ASN A 18 27.61 2.89 -8.50
CA ASN A 18 28.18 1.54 -8.34
C ASN A 18 28.46 1.07 -6.90
N GLY A 19 28.42 1.95 -5.88
CA GLY A 19 28.58 1.59 -4.44
C GLY A 19 27.30 1.20 -3.73
N GLY A 20 26.13 1.37 -4.37
CA GLY A 20 24.84 1.12 -3.70
C GLY A 20 24.56 -0.36 -3.40
N GLU A 21 25.09 -1.28 -4.22
CA GLU A 21 24.88 -2.72 -4.01
C GLU A 21 25.59 -3.23 -2.74
N GLU A 22 26.79 -2.74 -2.47
CA GLU A 22 27.56 -3.10 -1.28
C GLU A 22 26.89 -2.57 -0.01
N MET A 23 26.49 -1.29 -0.02
CA MET A 23 25.77 -0.67 1.10
C MET A 23 24.46 -1.38 1.42
N LEU A 24 23.71 -1.86 0.40
CA LEU A 24 22.49 -2.61 0.67
C LEU A 24 22.79 -4.01 1.20
N LYS A 25 23.86 -4.65 0.73
CA LYS A 25 24.26 -5.94 1.25
C LYS A 25 24.55 -5.84 2.75
N ASP A 26 25.30 -4.85 3.16
CA ASP A 26 25.59 -4.56 4.57
C ASP A 26 24.28 -4.32 5.36
N LEU A 27 23.34 -3.56 4.79
CA LEU A 27 22.04 -3.30 5.40
C LEU A 27 21.21 -4.59 5.58
N LEU A 28 21.27 -5.49 4.58
CA LEU A 28 20.54 -6.75 4.62
C LEU A 28 21.23 -7.81 5.52
N GLU A 29 22.47 -7.60 5.93
CA GLU A 29 23.19 -8.40 6.91
C GLU A 29 23.04 -7.80 8.33
N ASP A 30 22.57 -6.57 8.51
CA ASP A 30 22.34 -5.97 9.82
C ASP A 30 21.06 -6.52 10.49
N GLU A 31 21.28 -7.37 11.52
CA GLU A 31 20.19 -8.00 12.27
C GLU A 31 19.26 -7.00 12.95
N ARG A 32 19.73 -5.80 13.32
CA ARG A 32 18.89 -4.73 13.92
C ARG A 32 17.85 -4.29 12.90
N ILE A 33 18.26 -4.09 11.65
CA ILE A 33 17.41 -3.65 10.55
C ILE A 33 16.42 -4.77 10.18
N LEU A 34 16.92 -5.97 9.95
CA LEU A 34 16.05 -7.11 9.59
C LEU A 34 15.02 -7.41 10.67
N SER A 35 15.42 -7.41 11.95
CA SER A 35 14.50 -7.68 13.07
C SER A 35 13.50 -6.54 13.33
N SER A 36 13.79 -5.34 12.86
CA SER A 36 12.88 -4.19 12.95
C SER A 36 11.71 -4.31 11.97
N MET A 37 11.88 -5.00 10.87
CA MET A 37 10.85 -5.14 9.85
C MET A 37 9.98 -6.37 10.11
N ARG A 38 8.69 -6.13 10.29
CA ARG A 38 7.66 -7.17 10.43
C ARG A 38 6.60 -6.99 9.33
N PRO A 39 6.87 -7.45 8.10
CA PRO A 39 5.93 -7.30 7.00
C PRO A 39 4.66 -8.12 7.27
N VAL A 40 3.53 -7.44 7.35
CA VAL A 40 2.21 -8.05 7.52
C VAL A 40 1.20 -7.37 6.59
N ALA A 41 0.21 -8.13 6.15
CA ALA A 41 -0.85 -7.66 5.28
C ALA A 41 -2.21 -8.20 5.71
N VAL A 42 -3.24 -7.43 5.42
CA VAL A 42 -4.63 -7.86 5.46
C VAL A 42 -5.30 -7.45 4.17
N TYR A 43 -6.14 -8.29 3.62
CA TYR A 43 -7.00 -7.99 2.48
C TYR A 43 -8.34 -8.71 2.61
N GLY A 44 -9.33 -8.24 1.86
CA GLY A 44 -10.66 -8.81 1.83
C GLY A 44 -11.43 -8.33 0.61
N TYR A 45 -12.56 -8.99 0.35
CA TYR A 45 -13.46 -8.71 -0.76
C TYR A 45 -14.77 -8.20 -0.20
N PHE A 46 -15.23 -7.04 -0.70
CA PHE A 46 -16.41 -6.37 -0.17
C PHE A 46 -17.40 -6.09 -1.29
N PRO A 47 -18.71 -6.22 -1.02
CA PRO A 47 -19.72 -5.82 -1.99
C PRO A 47 -19.59 -4.35 -2.34
N VAL A 48 -19.77 -4.03 -3.63
CA VAL A 48 -19.72 -2.67 -4.16
C VAL A 48 -20.70 -2.53 -5.30
N TYR A 49 -21.28 -1.35 -5.46
CA TYR A 49 -22.02 -0.98 -6.65
C TYR A 49 -21.83 0.50 -6.97
N ARG A 50 -22.02 0.84 -8.24
CA ARG A 50 -22.01 2.20 -8.71
C ARG A 50 -23.35 2.88 -8.46
N ASP A 51 -23.33 4.10 -7.94
CA ASP A 51 -24.47 4.99 -7.80
C ASP A 51 -24.11 6.36 -8.41
N GLY A 52 -24.48 6.57 -9.67
CA GLY A 52 -24.03 7.72 -10.45
C GLY A 52 -22.50 7.71 -10.65
N ALA A 53 -21.82 8.75 -10.13
CA ALA A 53 -20.36 8.88 -10.17
C ALA A 53 -19.65 8.21 -8.98
N ASP A 54 -20.41 7.72 -8.00
CA ASP A 54 -19.89 7.22 -6.73
C ASP A 54 -19.83 5.70 -6.68
N LEU A 55 -19.03 5.17 -5.77
CA LEU A 55 -19.06 3.77 -5.34
C LEU A 55 -19.68 3.66 -3.94
N ILE A 56 -20.62 2.76 -3.79
CA ILE A 56 -21.20 2.39 -2.49
C ILE A 56 -20.62 1.05 -2.09
N LEU A 57 -19.80 1.04 -1.06
CA LEU A 57 -19.14 -0.15 -0.52
C LEU A 57 -19.91 -0.67 0.69
N ASN A 58 -20.10 -1.96 0.76
CA ASN A 58 -20.71 -2.67 1.88
C ASN A 58 -22.07 -2.07 2.32
N ASN A 59 -22.78 -1.46 1.36
CA ASN A 59 -24.09 -0.80 1.46
C ASN A 59 -24.15 0.52 2.26
N ASP A 60 -23.05 1.04 2.80
CA ASP A 60 -23.08 2.27 3.61
C ASP A 60 -21.90 3.23 3.39
N VAL A 61 -20.78 2.76 2.91
CA VAL A 61 -19.59 3.61 2.66
C VAL A 61 -19.62 4.18 1.26
N ARG A 62 -19.73 5.50 1.14
CA ARG A 62 -19.72 6.20 -0.15
C ARG A 62 -18.33 6.76 -0.45
N TRP A 63 -17.81 6.45 -1.63
CA TRP A 63 -16.58 6.99 -2.18
C TRP A 63 -16.85 7.75 -3.47
N GLU A 64 -16.47 9.01 -3.52
CA GLU A 64 -16.54 9.88 -4.69
C GLU A 64 -15.18 9.93 -5.38
N PHE A 65 -15.16 9.79 -6.69
CA PHE A 65 -13.93 9.83 -7.47
C PHE A 65 -13.96 10.98 -8.47
N PRO A 66 -12.85 11.70 -8.63
CA PRO A 66 -12.75 12.71 -9.67
C PRO A 66 -12.69 12.06 -11.06
N GLU A 67 -13.18 12.79 -12.04
CA GLU A 67 -12.94 12.45 -13.43
C GLU A 67 -11.45 12.60 -13.75
N LEU A 68 -10.86 11.57 -14.32
CA LEU A 68 -9.48 11.58 -14.76
C LEU A 68 -9.39 11.14 -16.22
N LYS A 69 -8.97 12.04 -17.11
CA LYS A 69 -8.83 11.78 -18.56
C LYS A 69 -10.13 11.25 -19.20
N GLY A 70 -11.26 11.83 -18.83
CA GLY A 70 -12.58 11.48 -19.39
C GLY A 70 -13.17 10.20 -18.82
N LYS A 71 -12.67 9.68 -17.71
CA LYS A 71 -13.20 8.49 -17.03
C LYS A 71 -13.24 8.69 -15.52
N ILE A 72 -14.23 8.06 -14.88
CA ILE A 72 -14.37 7.99 -13.42
C ILE A 72 -14.16 6.53 -12.99
N ILE A 73 -13.52 6.30 -11.87
CA ILE A 73 -13.25 4.93 -11.35
C ILE A 73 -14.55 4.14 -11.16
N SER A 74 -15.64 4.80 -10.75
CA SER A 74 -16.93 4.17 -10.57
C SER A 74 -17.49 3.52 -11.84
N GLU A 75 -17.12 4.01 -13.03
CA GLU A 75 -17.59 3.48 -14.32
C GLU A 75 -17.12 2.03 -14.61
N TYR A 76 -16.12 1.56 -13.89
CA TYR A 76 -15.64 0.18 -14.00
C TYR A 76 -16.45 -0.82 -13.18
N TYR A 77 -17.46 -0.35 -12.43
CA TYR A 77 -18.31 -1.18 -11.57
C TYR A 77 -19.76 -1.16 -12.03
N LYS A 78 -20.45 -2.25 -11.78
CA LYS A 78 -21.87 -2.42 -12.07
C LYS A 78 -22.73 -1.58 -11.13
N THR A 79 -23.90 -1.17 -11.63
CA THR A 79 -24.94 -0.59 -10.78
C THR A 79 -25.60 -1.67 -9.90
N LYS A 80 -26.40 -1.24 -8.93
CA LYS A 80 -27.15 -2.15 -8.08
C LYS A 80 -28.17 -2.98 -8.87
N GLU A 81 -28.79 -2.38 -9.89
CA GLU A 81 -29.76 -3.02 -10.79
C GLU A 81 -29.10 -4.07 -11.67
N GLU A 82 -27.83 -3.89 -12.01
CA GLU A 82 -27.01 -4.85 -12.76
C GLU A 82 -26.47 -5.99 -11.87
N GLY A 83 -26.83 -6.00 -10.57
CA GLY A 83 -26.43 -7.01 -9.59
C GLY A 83 -25.21 -6.65 -8.76
N GLY A 84 -24.68 -5.44 -8.92
CA GLY A 84 -23.48 -5.01 -8.19
C GLY A 84 -22.22 -5.77 -8.56
N ASP A 85 -21.18 -5.60 -7.76
CA ASP A 85 -19.86 -6.17 -7.96
C ASP A 85 -19.17 -6.39 -6.60
N PHE A 86 -17.89 -6.69 -6.61
CA PHE A 86 -17.05 -6.70 -5.41
C PHE A 86 -15.78 -5.88 -5.63
N ILE A 87 -15.21 -5.38 -4.55
CA ILE A 87 -13.97 -4.61 -4.55
C ILE A 87 -12.99 -5.23 -3.56
N PRO A 88 -11.81 -5.66 -4.01
CA PRO A 88 -10.74 -6.09 -3.12
C PRO A 88 -10.11 -4.87 -2.45
N LEU A 89 -10.03 -4.88 -1.13
CA LEU A 89 -9.33 -3.88 -0.30
C LEU A 89 -8.07 -4.50 0.29
N THR A 90 -7.02 -3.71 0.42
CA THR A 90 -5.72 -4.15 0.95
C THR A 90 -5.15 -3.13 1.92
N ALA A 91 -4.48 -3.63 2.97
CA ALA A 91 -3.65 -2.83 3.85
C ALA A 91 -2.41 -3.62 4.23
N VAL A 92 -1.24 -2.99 4.12
CA VAL A 92 0.05 -3.61 4.39
C VAL A 92 0.93 -2.68 5.22
N THR A 93 1.79 -3.27 6.05
CA THR A 93 2.78 -2.53 6.85
C THR A 93 4.03 -3.38 7.07
N VAL A 94 5.17 -2.73 7.30
CA VAL A 94 6.39 -3.40 7.80
C VAL A 94 6.58 -3.23 9.30
N GLY A 95 5.62 -2.57 9.96
CA GLY A 95 5.52 -2.51 11.41
C GLY A 95 6.18 -1.28 12.04
N GLU A 96 5.87 -1.09 13.32
CA GLU A 96 6.24 0.09 14.10
C GLU A 96 7.74 0.13 14.45
N LYS A 97 8.38 -1.04 14.63
CA LYS A 97 9.79 -1.12 15.01
C LYS A 97 10.73 -0.49 13.98
N ALA A 98 10.41 -0.61 12.68
CA ALA A 98 11.18 0.03 11.62
C ALA A 98 11.11 1.56 11.71
N VAL A 99 9.93 2.12 12.05
CA VAL A 99 9.74 3.55 12.29
C VAL A 99 10.50 4.01 13.53
N ALA A 100 10.46 3.22 14.61
CA ALA A 100 11.19 3.54 15.84
C ALA A 100 12.71 3.56 15.60
N LEU A 101 13.25 2.56 14.91
CA LEU A 101 14.66 2.46 14.55
C LEU A 101 15.09 3.64 13.64
N SER A 102 14.28 3.98 12.63
CA SER A 102 14.59 5.13 11.76
C SER A 102 14.67 6.46 12.53
N LYS A 103 13.76 6.68 13.50
CA LYS A 103 13.80 7.86 14.38
C LYS A 103 15.02 7.87 15.28
N GLU A 104 15.42 6.71 15.83
CA GLU A 104 16.63 6.58 16.64
C GLU A 104 17.89 6.95 15.85
N MET A 105 18.04 6.42 14.63
CA MET A 105 19.16 6.75 13.73
C MET A 105 19.18 8.25 13.41
N TYR A 106 18.05 8.85 13.10
CA TYR A 106 17.95 10.28 12.86
C TYR A 106 18.40 11.12 14.08
N GLN A 107 17.97 10.74 15.28
CA GLN A 107 18.34 11.44 16.52
C GLN A 107 19.82 11.32 16.86
N LYS A 108 20.47 10.23 16.45
CA LYS A 108 21.91 10.02 16.62
C LYS A 108 22.76 10.68 15.53
N ASN A 109 22.15 11.37 14.57
CA ASN A 109 22.77 11.94 13.37
C ASN A 109 23.36 10.90 12.40
N ASP A 110 22.92 9.65 12.48
CA ASP A 110 23.30 8.57 11.57
C ASP A 110 22.48 8.64 10.28
N TYR A 111 22.57 9.77 9.60
CA TYR A 111 21.70 10.09 8.46
C TYR A 111 21.85 9.13 7.28
N ALA A 112 23.02 8.60 7.04
CA ALA A 112 23.24 7.63 5.95
C ALA A 112 22.46 6.34 6.21
N GLU A 113 22.57 5.75 7.39
CA GLU A 113 21.82 4.56 7.79
C GLU A 113 20.31 4.83 7.85
N TYR A 114 19.91 6.01 8.37
CA TYR A 114 18.52 6.46 8.35
C TYR A 114 17.92 6.43 6.94
N PHE A 115 18.58 7.06 5.95
CA PHE A 115 18.06 7.10 4.58
C PHE A 115 18.00 5.71 3.94
N LEU A 116 18.98 4.87 4.20
CA LEU A 116 19.00 3.50 3.71
C LEU A 116 17.86 2.66 4.31
N LEU A 117 17.70 2.71 5.64
CA LEU A 117 16.60 2.02 6.32
C LEU A 117 15.24 2.52 5.83
N TYR A 118 15.08 3.85 5.72
CA TYR A 118 13.84 4.45 5.24
C TYR A 118 13.48 3.96 3.83
N GLY A 119 14.45 4.00 2.92
CA GLY A 119 14.28 3.49 1.56
C GLY A 119 13.97 2.00 1.52
N LEU A 120 14.68 1.18 2.30
CA LEU A 120 14.46 -0.26 2.37
C LEU A 120 13.06 -0.60 2.92
N ALA A 121 12.62 0.08 3.97
CA ALA A 121 11.29 -0.12 4.56
C ALA A 121 10.17 0.26 3.58
N ALA A 122 10.34 1.37 2.84
CA ALA A 122 9.40 1.77 1.79
C ALA A 122 9.31 0.71 0.67
N GLU A 123 10.45 0.20 0.20
CA GLU A 123 10.49 -0.84 -0.84
C GLU A 123 9.93 -2.19 -0.35
N CYS A 124 10.17 -2.55 0.89
CA CYS A 124 9.55 -3.74 1.50
C CYS A 124 8.02 -3.60 1.54
N THR A 125 7.51 -2.43 1.89
CA THR A 125 6.07 -2.13 1.89
C THR A 125 5.47 -2.27 0.48
N GLU A 126 6.09 -1.67 -0.53
CA GLU A 126 5.64 -1.74 -1.91
C GLU A 126 5.75 -3.16 -2.49
N THR A 127 6.81 -3.88 -2.15
CA THR A 127 6.98 -5.29 -2.55
C THR A 127 5.89 -6.16 -1.94
N LEU A 128 5.58 -5.98 -0.65
CA LEU A 128 4.51 -6.71 0.01
C LEU A 128 3.15 -6.40 -0.61
N ALA A 129 2.86 -5.12 -0.89
CA ALA A 129 1.63 -4.73 -1.58
C ALA A 129 1.51 -5.37 -2.96
N SER A 130 2.61 -5.47 -3.71
CA SER A 130 2.65 -6.16 -5.01
C SER A 130 2.41 -7.67 -4.88
N ILE A 131 2.97 -8.32 -3.86
CA ILE A 131 2.73 -9.75 -3.58
C ILE A 131 1.24 -9.98 -3.25
N VAL A 132 0.64 -9.13 -2.43
CA VAL A 132 -0.79 -9.21 -2.10
C VAL A 132 -1.66 -9.04 -3.34
N ASN A 133 -1.34 -8.05 -4.20
CA ASN A 133 -2.06 -7.85 -5.46
C ASN A 133 -1.96 -9.07 -6.38
N GLN A 134 -0.76 -9.67 -6.52
CA GLN A 134 -0.59 -10.90 -7.30
C GLN A 134 -1.39 -12.08 -6.73
N ARG A 135 -1.48 -12.17 -5.40
CA ARG A 135 -2.29 -13.19 -4.74
C ARG A 135 -3.78 -13.00 -5.03
N ILE A 136 -4.30 -11.79 -4.91
CA ILE A 136 -5.68 -11.45 -5.24
C ILE A 136 -5.98 -11.79 -6.70
N ASN A 137 -5.10 -11.41 -7.63
CA ASN A 137 -5.27 -11.71 -9.05
C ASN A 137 -5.35 -13.23 -9.28
N LYS A 138 -4.50 -13.98 -8.61
CA LYS A 138 -4.53 -15.46 -8.71
C LYS A 138 -5.81 -16.08 -8.13
N GLU A 139 -6.27 -15.58 -6.98
CA GLU A 139 -7.51 -16.05 -6.33
C GLU A 139 -8.75 -15.76 -7.18
N LEU A 140 -8.76 -14.62 -7.88
CA LEU A 140 -9.87 -14.19 -8.75
C LEU A 140 -9.75 -14.67 -10.19
N GLY A 141 -8.63 -15.31 -10.58
CA GLY A 141 -8.38 -15.73 -11.95
C GLY A 141 -8.25 -14.59 -12.94
N ILE A 142 -7.87 -13.37 -12.50
CA ILE A 142 -7.72 -12.20 -13.34
C ILE A 142 -6.26 -12.01 -13.77
N THR A 143 -6.09 -11.56 -15.02
CA THR A 143 -4.77 -11.34 -15.61
C THR A 143 -4.31 -9.89 -15.55
N LYS A 144 -5.26 -8.96 -15.38
CA LYS A 144 -5.00 -7.52 -15.37
C LYS A 144 -5.78 -6.84 -14.25
N SER A 145 -5.07 -6.07 -13.44
CA SER A 145 -5.64 -5.25 -12.38
C SER A 145 -4.80 -4.00 -12.16
N LEU A 146 -5.39 -3.00 -11.54
CA LEU A 146 -4.71 -1.78 -11.13
C LEU A 146 -4.88 -1.60 -9.62
N ARG A 147 -3.76 -1.47 -8.91
CA ARG A 147 -3.76 -1.08 -7.50
C ARG A 147 -3.93 0.44 -7.39
N CYS A 148 -5.02 0.86 -6.81
CA CYS A 148 -5.37 2.27 -6.59
C CYS A 148 -5.13 2.61 -5.12
N SER A 149 -4.05 3.34 -4.82
CA SER A 149 -3.76 3.84 -3.48
C SER A 149 -4.32 5.24 -3.28
N PHE A 150 -4.64 5.58 -2.04
CA PHE A 150 -5.19 6.89 -1.67
C PHE A 150 -4.09 7.96 -1.63
N GLY A 151 -4.49 9.24 -1.87
CA GLY A 151 -3.56 10.37 -1.96
C GLY A 151 -2.99 10.60 -3.36
N TYR A 152 -3.36 9.81 -4.36
CA TYR A 152 -2.98 10.00 -5.75
C TYR A 152 -4.10 10.66 -6.57
N PRO A 153 -3.81 11.26 -7.73
CA PRO A 153 -4.81 12.02 -8.51
C PRO A 153 -6.11 11.28 -8.82
N ALA A 154 -6.05 9.96 -8.99
CA ALA A 154 -7.24 9.14 -9.25
C ALA A 154 -8.08 8.86 -7.99
N CYS A 155 -7.51 9.00 -6.80
CA CYS A 155 -8.15 8.80 -5.51
C CYS A 155 -7.52 9.72 -4.45
N PRO A 156 -7.75 11.05 -4.53
CA PRO A 156 -7.01 12.03 -3.75
C PRO A 156 -7.40 12.07 -2.26
N ASP A 157 -8.61 11.63 -1.92
CA ASP A 157 -9.13 11.76 -0.56
C ASP A 157 -8.58 10.69 0.39
N LEU A 158 -7.74 11.12 1.32
CA LEU A 158 -7.18 10.24 2.35
C LEU A 158 -8.21 9.81 3.41
N SER A 159 -9.34 10.50 3.55
CA SER A 159 -10.37 10.13 4.53
C SER A 159 -10.99 8.76 4.26
N TYR A 160 -10.95 8.31 3.00
CA TYR A 160 -11.44 6.99 2.59
C TYR A 160 -10.64 5.82 3.19
N GLN A 161 -9.43 6.08 3.68
CA GLN A 161 -8.65 5.09 4.40
C GLN A 161 -9.32 4.65 5.71
N GLY A 162 -10.05 5.54 6.38
CA GLY A 162 -10.75 5.21 7.63
C GLY A 162 -11.75 4.05 7.48
N PRO A 163 -12.76 4.18 6.64
CA PRO A 163 -13.69 3.09 6.33
C PRO A 163 -13.00 1.82 5.82
N LEU A 164 -11.97 1.95 4.96
CA LEU A 164 -11.20 0.80 4.47
C LEU A 164 -10.55 0.03 5.61
N LEU A 165 -9.88 0.72 6.54
CA LEU A 165 -9.22 0.09 7.68
C LEU A 165 -10.23 -0.59 8.62
N GLN A 166 -11.42 0.01 8.81
CA GLN A 166 -12.51 -0.59 9.60
C GLN A 166 -13.02 -1.88 8.94
N LEU A 167 -13.30 -1.86 7.64
CA LEU A 167 -13.75 -3.05 6.89
C LEU A 167 -12.72 -4.18 6.98
N LEU A 168 -11.44 -3.87 6.87
CA LEU A 168 -10.35 -4.86 6.95
C LEU A 168 -10.03 -5.31 8.39
N LYS A 169 -10.58 -4.63 9.43
CA LYS A 169 -10.20 -4.85 10.83
C LYS A 169 -8.68 -4.76 11.01
N SER A 170 -8.12 -3.65 10.54
CA SER A 170 -6.68 -3.46 10.39
C SER A 170 -5.95 -3.30 11.72
N GLU A 171 -6.65 -3.07 12.82
CA GLU A 171 -6.11 -3.09 14.18
C GLU A 171 -5.38 -4.40 14.51
N ARG A 172 -5.77 -5.52 13.90
CA ARG A 172 -5.10 -6.83 14.06
C ARG A 172 -3.68 -6.89 13.49
N ILE A 173 -3.32 -5.93 12.63
CA ILE A 173 -1.96 -5.73 12.11
C ILE A 173 -1.33 -4.44 12.64
N SER A 174 -1.90 -3.87 13.70
CA SER A 174 -1.44 -2.63 14.36
C SER A 174 -1.38 -1.43 13.40
N LEU A 175 -2.33 -1.35 12.46
CA LEU A 175 -2.43 -0.25 11.51
C LEU A 175 -3.61 0.64 11.85
N SER A 176 -3.35 1.95 11.97
CA SER A 176 -4.32 2.99 12.31
C SER A 176 -4.07 4.26 11.51
N LEU A 177 -4.86 5.30 11.77
CA LEU A 177 -4.71 6.63 11.16
C LEU A 177 -4.42 7.71 12.21
N SER A 178 -3.65 8.70 11.79
CA SER A 178 -3.53 9.98 12.48
C SER A 178 -4.80 10.83 12.27
N ILE A 179 -4.88 11.96 12.99
CA ILE A 179 -5.97 12.95 12.81
C ILE A 179 -6.01 13.49 11.36
N SER A 180 -4.86 13.54 10.68
CA SER A 180 -4.75 13.96 9.28
C SER A 180 -4.88 12.82 8.26
N ASN A 181 -5.44 11.68 8.67
CA ASN A 181 -5.62 10.48 7.86
C ASN A 181 -4.32 9.89 7.28
N GLN A 182 -3.17 10.13 7.93
CA GLN A 182 -1.92 9.46 7.58
C GLN A 182 -1.84 8.09 8.27
N LEU A 183 -1.31 7.10 7.57
CA LEU A 183 -1.14 5.74 8.11
C LEU A 183 -0.11 5.71 9.24
N ILE A 184 -0.43 4.98 10.31
CA ILE A 184 0.44 4.69 11.44
C ILE A 184 0.50 3.16 11.61
N PRO A 185 1.70 2.55 11.51
CA PRO A 185 3.04 3.13 11.29
C PRO A 185 3.24 3.68 9.88
N GLU A 186 4.24 4.57 9.71
CA GLU A 186 4.50 5.31 8.47
C GLU A 186 4.80 4.39 7.26
N PHE A 187 5.57 3.32 7.47
CA PHE A 187 5.89 2.36 6.40
C PHE A 187 4.73 1.40 6.15
N SER A 188 3.66 1.97 5.63
CA SER A 188 2.39 1.28 5.37
C SER A 188 1.74 1.83 4.11
N THR A 189 0.90 1.03 3.47
CA THR A 189 0.06 1.49 2.36
C THR A 189 -1.27 0.77 2.36
N THR A 190 -2.31 1.47 1.89
CA THR A 190 -3.65 0.96 1.65
C THR A 190 -4.01 1.13 0.18
N ALA A 191 -4.83 0.24 -0.33
CA ALA A 191 -5.33 0.35 -1.69
C ALA A 191 -6.64 -0.45 -1.87
N PHE A 192 -7.38 -0.12 -2.90
CA PHE A 192 -8.32 -1.03 -3.53
C PHE A 192 -7.76 -1.51 -4.87
N ILE A 193 -8.27 -2.67 -5.32
CA ILE A 193 -7.83 -3.29 -6.57
C ILE A 193 -8.95 -3.17 -7.60
N LEU A 194 -8.70 -2.38 -8.62
CA LEU A 194 -9.57 -2.28 -9.80
C LEU A 194 -9.25 -3.44 -10.74
N HIS A 195 -10.23 -4.29 -11.00
CA HIS A 195 -10.04 -5.55 -11.75
C HIS A 195 -10.91 -5.69 -13.00
N ASN A 196 -11.85 -4.79 -13.19
CA ASN A 196 -12.75 -4.77 -14.36
C ASN A 196 -12.22 -3.89 -15.51
N ILE A 197 -10.89 -3.96 -15.81
CA ILE A 197 -10.21 -3.09 -16.79
C ILE A 197 -9.74 -3.82 -18.05
#